data_b9c284d1165e4857e1f456b67c58526f
#
_entry.id   b9c284d1165e4857e1f456b67c58526f
#
_cell.length_a   1.000
_cell.length_b   1.000
_cell.length_c   1.000
_cell.angle_alpha   90.00
_cell.angle_beta   90.00
_cell.angle_gamma   90.00
#
_symmetry.space_group_name_H-M   'P 1'
#
loop_
_entity.id
_entity.type
_entity.pdbx_description
1 polymer ?
#
loop_
_entity_poly.entity_id
_entity_poly.type
_entity_poly.pdbx_seq_one_letter_code
_entity_poly.pdbx_strand_id
1 'polypeptide(L)'
;MERRTIGAAALAVGAVGLGCMPMSWAYSTSQQRGDRSVRTVHAALDAGVRLLDTADMYGPFTNELLVGRALKGRRSEAFLSTKGGLLVGDQHIVANGRPGYVRRACDASLRRLQTDVIDLYQLHRADPEVPVEETWGAMADLVTAGKVRALGLCAVGAHVSRRTGARLHDGTIRQLERVQQVFPVSAVEAELSVWSPEALESLLPWCTARGVGLLAAMPLGNGYLTGTLTPGQGFEPDDPRARHPRFTAEMMAANQPVVSGLRRIAERYGATPAQVALAWVLRQGPHVVPVPGAKREQWVVENAGAAQLELDDADLAEIAGLPRARGSWD
;
A
#
# COMPACT_ATOMS: atom_id res chain seq x y z
N MET A 1 13.01 2.41 -14.85
CA MET A 1 11.93 1.54 -14.35
C MET A 1 10.78 1.60 -15.33
N GLU A 2 10.14 0.47 -15.62
CA GLU A 2 8.93 0.37 -16.42
C GLU A 2 7.82 1.29 -15.87
N ARG A 3 7.04 1.91 -16.77
CA ARG A 3 5.90 2.77 -16.38
C ARG A 3 4.63 1.95 -16.44
N ARG A 4 3.80 2.08 -15.42
CA ARG A 4 2.43 1.57 -15.38
C ARG A 4 1.45 2.73 -15.36
N THR A 5 0.22 2.47 -15.73
CA THR A 5 -0.85 3.48 -15.72
C THR A 5 -1.98 3.02 -14.80
N ILE A 6 -2.58 3.97 -14.09
CA ILE A 6 -3.72 3.72 -13.22
C ILE A 6 -4.88 4.68 -13.54
N GLY A 7 -6.09 4.17 -13.42
CA GLY A 7 -7.32 4.93 -13.64
C GLY A 7 -7.60 5.28 -15.10
N ALA A 8 -8.82 5.71 -15.37
CA ALA A 8 -9.29 6.07 -16.70
C ALA A 8 -8.49 7.23 -17.33
N ALA A 9 -7.88 8.09 -16.52
CA ALA A 9 -6.99 9.14 -16.98
C ALA A 9 -5.57 8.66 -17.33
N ALA A 10 -5.32 7.33 -17.29
CA ALA A 10 -4.04 6.70 -17.59
C ALA A 10 -2.85 7.38 -16.86
N LEU A 11 -3.01 7.67 -15.58
CA LEU A 11 -1.99 8.34 -14.79
C LEU A 11 -0.75 7.47 -14.68
N ALA A 12 0.38 8.00 -15.16
CA ALA A 12 1.64 7.27 -15.22
C ALA A 12 2.30 7.18 -13.83
N VAL A 13 2.57 5.95 -13.40
CA VAL A 13 3.30 5.63 -12.17
C VAL A 13 4.47 4.70 -12.48
N GLY A 14 5.41 4.54 -11.57
CA GLY A 14 6.45 3.50 -11.69
C GLY A 14 5.87 2.11 -11.43
N ALA A 15 6.53 1.07 -11.93
CA ALA A 15 6.11 -0.31 -11.71
C ALA A 15 6.11 -0.69 -10.20
N VAL A 16 7.00 -0.10 -9.41
CA VAL A 16 7.07 -0.26 -7.95
C VAL A 16 6.91 1.10 -7.30
N GLY A 17 6.09 1.18 -6.25
CA GLY A 17 5.94 2.36 -5.40
C GLY A 17 6.76 2.27 -4.11
N LEU A 18 6.70 3.31 -3.28
CA LEU A 18 7.28 3.36 -1.95
C LEU A 18 6.20 3.67 -0.91
N GLY A 19 5.93 2.73 -0.01
CA GLY A 19 5.13 2.96 1.18
C GLY A 19 5.93 3.72 2.24
N CYS A 20 5.49 4.92 2.59
CA CYS A 20 6.20 5.80 3.52
C CYS A 20 5.85 5.54 5.00
N MET A 21 4.80 4.75 5.29
CA MET A 21 4.33 4.50 6.66
C MET A 21 5.45 4.10 7.64
N PRO A 22 6.40 3.18 7.30
CA PRO A 22 7.42 2.76 8.26
C PRO A 22 8.44 3.84 8.63
N MET A 23 8.44 4.99 7.97
CA MET A 23 9.41 6.06 8.18
C MET A 23 9.12 6.88 9.43
N SER A 24 7.86 6.94 9.86
CA SER A 24 7.44 7.72 11.03
C SER A 24 6.34 7.06 11.85
N TRP A 25 5.82 5.93 11.40
CA TRP A 25 4.77 5.22 12.09
C TRP A 25 4.83 3.71 11.80
N ALA A 26 4.14 2.91 12.64
CA ALA A 26 4.23 1.46 12.67
C ALA A 26 5.69 0.96 12.74
N TYR A 27 5.87 -0.28 13.11
CA TYR A 27 7.18 -0.87 13.39
C TYR A 27 7.92 -0.11 14.52
N SER A 28 9.14 -0.54 14.86
CA SER A 28 9.88 -0.04 16.02
C SER A 28 10.22 1.46 15.93
N THR A 29 9.79 2.24 16.90
CA THR A 29 10.05 3.69 17.00
C THR A 29 11.55 3.98 17.00
N SER A 30 12.35 3.13 17.68
CA SER A 30 13.82 3.24 17.72
C SER A 30 14.47 3.25 16.33
N GLN A 31 13.78 2.73 15.31
CA GLN A 31 14.25 2.68 13.93
C GLN A 31 13.77 3.83 13.05
N GLN A 32 12.92 4.72 13.56
CA GLN A 32 12.43 5.88 12.83
C GLN A 32 13.43 7.02 12.94
N ARG A 33 14.07 7.38 11.82
CA ARG A 33 15.09 8.44 11.76
C ARG A 33 14.83 9.34 10.56
N GLY A 34 14.38 10.57 10.82
CA GLY A 34 13.94 11.52 9.80
C GLY A 34 14.93 11.74 8.65
N ASP A 35 16.22 11.94 8.95
CA ASP A 35 17.23 12.22 7.90
C ASP A 35 17.50 10.97 7.05
N ARG A 36 17.53 9.78 7.64
CA ARG A 36 17.62 8.54 6.88
C ARG A 36 16.39 8.36 5.98
N SER A 37 15.21 8.68 6.49
CA SER A 37 13.97 8.56 5.72
C SER A 37 13.94 9.51 4.53
N VAL A 38 14.46 10.74 4.67
CA VAL A 38 14.64 11.68 3.54
C VAL A 38 15.57 11.09 2.47
N ARG A 39 16.74 10.56 2.88
CA ARG A 39 17.63 9.88 1.92
C ARG A 39 16.99 8.66 1.27
N THR A 40 16.15 7.91 2.02
CA THR A 40 15.40 6.77 1.47
C THR A 40 14.43 7.21 0.37
N VAL A 41 13.71 8.32 0.55
CA VAL A 41 12.85 8.91 -0.51
C VAL A 41 13.70 9.35 -1.72
N HIS A 42 14.84 9.99 -1.48
CA HIS A 42 15.73 10.40 -2.59
C HIS A 42 16.25 9.17 -3.35
N ALA A 43 16.72 8.13 -2.67
CA ALA A 43 17.17 6.88 -3.31
C ALA A 43 16.04 6.21 -4.10
N ALA A 44 14.77 6.32 -3.64
CA ALA A 44 13.61 5.84 -4.38
C ALA A 44 13.46 6.56 -5.72
N LEU A 45 13.47 7.89 -5.70
CA LEU A 45 13.36 8.71 -6.91
C LEU A 45 14.52 8.45 -7.88
N ASP A 46 15.75 8.33 -7.35
CA ASP A 46 16.95 8.03 -8.14
C ASP A 46 16.88 6.64 -8.79
N ALA A 47 16.27 5.65 -8.11
CA ALA A 47 15.99 4.32 -8.66
C ALA A 47 14.79 4.28 -9.62
N GLY A 48 14.12 5.42 -9.85
CA GLY A 48 12.97 5.55 -10.75
C GLY A 48 11.63 5.16 -10.12
N VAL A 49 11.57 4.98 -8.79
CA VAL A 49 10.32 4.84 -8.03
C VAL A 49 9.64 6.21 -8.02
N ARG A 50 8.46 6.30 -8.64
CA ARG A 50 7.72 7.57 -8.75
C ARG A 50 6.58 7.67 -7.75
N LEU A 51 5.86 6.58 -7.51
CA LEU A 51 4.74 6.53 -6.58
C LEU A 51 5.27 6.56 -5.14
N LEU A 52 4.95 7.63 -4.42
CA LEU A 52 5.16 7.74 -2.97
C LEU A 52 3.79 7.72 -2.30
N ASP A 53 3.56 6.74 -1.44
CA ASP A 53 2.30 6.57 -0.72
C ASP A 53 2.45 6.89 0.77
N THR A 54 1.65 7.85 1.23
CA THR A 54 1.59 8.30 2.63
C THR A 54 0.15 8.39 3.12
N ALA A 55 -0.09 8.96 4.28
CA ALA A 55 -1.40 9.30 4.82
C ALA A 55 -1.28 10.38 5.91
N ASP A 56 -2.36 11.15 6.10
CA ASP A 56 -2.43 12.14 7.17
C ASP A 56 -2.28 11.53 8.57
N MET A 57 -2.84 10.33 8.78
CA MET A 57 -2.77 9.65 10.05
C MET A 57 -1.38 9.08 10.40
N TYR A 58 -0.46 8.95 9.45
CA TYR A 58 0.84 8.33 9.74
C TYR A 58 1.73 9.21 10.61
N GLY A 59 2.11 8.68 11.79
CA GLY A 59 2.95 9.30 12.80
C GLY A 59 2.37 10.58 13.44
N PRO A 60 1.14 10.67 13.86
CA PRO A 60 0.08 11.51 13.33
C PRO A 60 0.62 12.77 12.67
N PHE A 61 0.35 12.92 11.39
CA PHE A 61 0.73 14.04 10.51
C PHE A 61 2.23 14.20 10.20
N THR A 62 3.13 13.54 10.95
CA THR A 62 4.59 13.73 10.78
C THR A 62 5.13 13.08 9.52
N ASN A 63 4.46 12.06 8.98
CA ASN A 63 4.86 11.40 7.74
C ASN A 63 4.74 12.33 6.54
N GLU A 64 3.63 13.04 6.40
CA GLU A 64 3.45 14.01 5.32
C GLU A 64 4.45 15.17 5.41
N LEU A 65 4.78 15.65 6.62
CA LEU A 65 5.84 16.65 6.81
C LEU A 65 7.21 16.13 6.34
N LEU A 66 7.51 14.86 6.63
CA LEU A 66 8.74 14.22 6.20
C LEU A 66 8.80 14.09 4.68
N VAL A 67 7.73 13.61 4.05
CA VAL A 67 7.63 13.44 2.59
C VAL A 67 7.71 14.81 1.90
N GLY A 68 6.99 15.82 2.41
CA GLY A 68 7.06 17.19 1.88
C GLY A 68 8.48 17.75 1.91
N ARG A 69 9.20 17.58 3.04
CA ARG A 69 10.61 17.96 3.16
C ARG A 69 11.50 17.22 2.15
N ALA A 70 11.28 15.92 1.95
CA ALA A 70 12.06 15.11 1.02
C ALA A 70 11.81 15.50 -0.44
N LEU A 71 10.60 15.97 -0.76
CA LEU A 71 10.21 16.40 -2.12
C LEU A 71 10.58 17.85 -2.44
N LYS A 72 11.15 18.60 -1.51
CA LYS A 72 11.57 19.98 -1.78
C LYS A 72 12.58 20.03 -2.93
N GLY A 73 12.19 20.70 -4.02
CA GLY A 73 12.98 20.78 -5.26
C GLY A 73 12.87 19.53 -6.18
N ARG A 74 12.16 18.48 -5.74
CA ARG A 74 11.99 17.22 -6.49
C ARG A 74 10.53 16.80 -6.70
N ARG A 75 9.57 17.68 -6.38
CA ARG A 75 8.11 17.37 -6.45
C ARG A 75 7.67 16.84 -7.81
N SER A 76 8.22 17.37 -8.89
CA SER A 76 7.89 16.97 -10.27
C SER A 76 8.35 15.54 -10.63
N GLU A 77 9.24 14.95 -9.84
CA GLU A 77 9.70 13.57 -10.04
C GLU A 77 8.77 12.54 -9.41
N ALA A 78 7.88 12.96 -8.50
CA ALA A 78 7.02 12.07 -7.73
C ALA A 78 5.57 12.08 -8.20
N PHE A 79 4.95 10.91 -8.19
CA PHE A 79 3.51 10.73 -8.13
C PHE A 79 3.11 10.57 -6.66
N LEU A 80 2.47 11.58 -6.09
CA LEU A 80 2.21 11.68 -4.67
C LEU A 80 0.80 11.17 -4.34
N SER A 81 0.74 10.09 -3.59
CA SER A 81 -0.49 9.53 -3.01
C SER A 81 -0.54 9.83 -1.51
N THR A 82 -1.66 10.34 -1.04
CA THR A 82 -1.97 10.43 0.39
C THR A 82 -3.44 10.11 0.68
N LYS A 83 -3.74 9.88 1.94
CA LYS A 83 -5.04 9.42 2.40
C LYS A 83 -5.59 10.35 3.48
N GLY A 84 -6.92 10.52 3.51
CA GLY A 84 -7.63 11.24 4.56
C GLY A 84 -8.95 10.55 4.89
N GLY A 85 -9.68 11.12 5.84
CA GLY A 85 -10.95 10.56 6.29
C GLY A 85 -10.86 9.79 7.61
N LEU A 86 -9.75 9.94 8.34
CA LEU A 86 -9.59 9.39 9.68
C LEU A 86 -9.30 10.51 10.69
N LEU A 87 -9.88 10.39 11.87
CA LEU A 87 -9.51 11.14 13.07
C LEU A 87 -8.57 10.27 13.91
N VAL A 88 -7.43 10.82 14.27
CA VAL A 88 -6.47 10.17 15.15
C VAL A 88 -6.52 10.88 16.51
N GLY A 89 -7.02 10.19 17.52
CA GLY A 89 -6.94 10.59 18.92
C GLY A 89 -5.91 9.75 19.66
N ASP A 90 -5.70 10.05 20.95
CA ASP A 90 -4.64 9.42 21.77
C ASP A 90 -4.74 7.89 21.86
N GLN A 91 -5.94 7.31 21.70
CA GLN A 91 -6.16 5.86 21.79
C GLN A 91 -7.10 5.29 20.73
N HIS A 92 -7.68 6.13 19.86
CA HIS A 92 -8.69 5.70 18.91
C HIS A 92 -8.46 6.30 17.53
N ILE A 93 -8.61 5.47 16.51
CA ILE A 93 -8.69 5.88 15.12
C ILE A 93 -10.14 5.72 14.69
N VAL A 94 -10.80 6.81 14.33
CA VAL A 94 -12.22 6.83 13.96
C VAL A 94 -12.36 7.36 12.55
N ALA A 95 -13.20 6.71 11.74
CA ALA A 95 -13.53 7.23 10.41
C ALA A 95 -14.33 8.54 10.54
N ASN A 96 -14.03 9.50 9.68
CA ASN A 96 -14.78 10.74 9.55
C ASN A 96 -14.91 11.12 8.06
N GLY A 97 -16.03 10.69 7.48
CA GLY A 97 -16.36 10.93 6.08
C GLY A 97 -17.12 12.24 5.83
N ARG A 98 -17.36 13.06 6.86
CA ARG A 98 -18.13 14.29 6.69
C ARG A 98 -17.48 15.21 5.66
N PRO A 99 -18.23 15.70 4.65
CA PRO A 99 -17.72 16.53 3.56
C PRO A 99 -16.83 17.68 4.00
N GLY A 100 -17.26 18.43 5.03
CA GLY A 100 -16.47 19.54 5.56
C GLY A 100 -15.16 19.12 6.21
N TYR A 101 -15.09 17.92 6.82
CA TYR A 101 -13.86 17.38 7.37
C TYR A 101 -12.89 16.98 6.27
N VAL A 102 -13.35 16.21 5.29
CA VAL A 102 -12.50 15.69 4.21
C VAL A 102 -11.85 16.82 3.40
N ARG A 103 -12.59 17.90 3.10
CA ARG A 103 -12.03 19.09 2.43
C ARG A 103 -10.92 19.73 3.27
N ARG A 104 -11.15 19.95 4.58
CA ARG A 104 -10.12 20.52 5.47
C ARG A 104 -8.92 19.61 5.66
N ALA A 105 -9.13 18.29 5.71
CA ALA A 105 -8.05 17.30 5.80
C ALA A 105 -7.15 17.37 4.57
N CYS A 106 -7.71 17.43 3.36
CA CYS A 106 -6.94 17.61 2.13
C CYS A 106 -6.13 18.91 2.13
N ASP A 107 -6.75 20.04 2.51
CA ASP A 107 -6.04 21.33 2.61
C ASP A 107 -4.89 21.29 3.63
N ALA A 108 -5.07 20.55 4.72
CA ALA A 108 -4.02 20.34 5.70
C ALA A 108 -2.90 19.44 5.16
N SER A 109 -3.23 18.38 4.40
CA SER A 109 -2.25 17.51 3.74
C SER A 109 -1.42 18.29 2.71
N LEU A 110 -2.03 19.12 1.87
CA LEU A 110 -1.32 20.00 0.92
C LEU A 110 -0.29 20.88 1.62
N ARG A 111 -0.66 21.50 2.76
CA ARG A 111 0.27 22.33 3.54
C ARG A 111 1.43 21.51 4.12
N ARG A 112 1.17 20.32 4.69
CA ARG A 112 2.23 19.45 5.25
C ARG A 112 3.16 18.91 4.17
N LEU A 113 2.61 18.53 3.03
CA LEU A 113 3.34 18.03 1.87
C LEU A 113 4.05 19.14 1.07
N GLN A 114 3.79 20.41 1.39
CA GLN A 114 4.37 21.59 0.73
C GLN A 114 4.16 21.56 -0.80
N THR A 115 2.95 21.24 -1.22
CA THR A 115 2.53 21.14 -2.63
C THR A 115 1.13 21.71 -2.81
N ASP A 116 0.86 22.20 -4.01
CA ASP A 116 -0.47 22.72 -4.39
C ASP A 116 -1.38 21.60 -4.93
N VAL A 117 -0.80 20.44 -5.31
CA VAL A 117 -1.54 19.35 -5.95
C VAL A 117 -1.11 18.00 -5.39
N ILE A 118 -2.09 17.16 -5.00
CA ILE A 118 -1.94 15.74 -4.71
C ILE A 118 -2.31 14.96 -5.98
N ASP A 119 -1.49 13.98 -6.38
CA ASP A 119 -1.75 13.19 -7.59
C ASP A 119 -2.85 12.15 -7.37
N LEU A 120 -2.89 11.50 -6.20
CA LEU A 120 -3.94 10.56 -5.80
C LEU A 120 -4.36 10.84 -4.35
N TYR A 121 -5.62 11.23 -4.13
CA TYR A 121 -6.17 11.36 -2.80
C TYR A 121 -7.13 10.21 -2.50
N GLN A 122 -6.83 9.46 -1.44
CA GLN A 122 -7.57 8.26 -1.11
C GLN A 122 -8.48 8.47 0.10
N LEU A 123 -9.70 7.95 0.04
CA LEU A 123 -10.51 7.76 1.24
C LEU A 123 -9.90 6.60 2.04
N HIS A 124 -9.36 6.90 3.23
CA HIS A 124 -8.63 5.92 4.03
C HIS A 124 -9.55 4.82 4.58
N ARG A 125 -10.75 5.21 5.06
CA ARG A 125 -11.86 4.31 5.44
C ARG A 125 -13.19 5.02 5.22
N ALA A 126 -14.18 4.28 4.75
CA ALA A 126 -15.53 4.79 4.71
C ALA A 126 -16.07 4.96 6.14
N ASP A 127 -16.74 6.06 6.38
CA ASP A 127 -17.43 6.36 7.65
C ASP A 127 -18.79 5.65 7.63
N PRO A 128 -19.07 4.77 8.60
CA PRO A 128 -20.36 4.08 8.63
C PRO A 128 -21.56 5.01 8.91
N GLU A 129 -21.32 6.22 9.46
CA GLU A 129 -22.35 7.21 9.79
C GLU A 129 -22.62 8.19 8.65
N VAL A 130 -21.82 8.17 7.58
CA VAL A 130 -21.94 9.11 6.45
C VAL A 130 -22.09 8.33 5.15
N PRO A 131 -23.09 8.58 4.33
CA PRO A 131 -23.19 7.98 3.01
C PRO A 131 -21.90 8.20 2.23
N VAL A 132 -21.29 7.11 1.75
CA VAL A 132 -19.97 7.19 1.09
C VAL A 132 -20.00 8.09 -0.15
N GLU A 133 -21.17 8.25 -0.78
CA GLU A 133 -21.40 9.14 -1.92
C GLU A 133 -21.23 10.62 -1.53
N GLU A 134 -21.65 11.00 -0.33
CA GLU A 134 -21.46 12.38 0.17
C GLU A 134 -19.99 12.68 0.40
N THR A 135 -19.28 11.75 1.04
CA THR A 135 -17.82 11.83 1.21
C THR A 135 -17.12 11.93 -0.13
N TRP A 136 -17.50 11.05 -1.07
CA TRP A 136 -16.89 10.99 -2.39
C TRP A 136 -17.19 12.21 -3.24
N GLY A 137 -18.39 12.76 -3.15
CA GLY A 137 -18.76 14.05 -3.78
C GLY A 137 -17.86 15.20 -3.30
N ALA A 138 -17.60 15.25 -1.98
CA ALA A 138 -16.68 16.25 -1.44
C ALA A 138 -15.23 16.06 -1.93
N MET A 139 -14.79 14.82 -2.16
CA MET A 139 -13.49 14.54 -2.76
C MET A 139 -13.47 14.91 -4.25
N ALA A 140 -14.56 14.70 -4.98
CA ALA A 140 -14.68 15.12 -6.37
C ALA A 140 -14.61 16.65 -6.53
N ASP A 141 -15.16 17.42 -5.58
CA ASP A 141 -15.00 18.89 -5.55
C ASP A 141 -13.53 19.30 -5.46
N LEU A 142 -12.69 18.53 -4.74
CA LEU A 142 -11.25 18.79 -4.65
C LEU A 142 -10.53 18.57 -6.00
N VAL A 143 -11.01 17.61 -6.81
CA VAL A 143 -10.51 17.42 -8.18
C VAL A 143 -10.93 18.60 -9.06
N THR A 144 -12.19 19.00 -8.98
CA THR A 144 -12.70 20.18 -9.72
C THR A 144 -11.96 21.46 -9.34
N ALA A 145 -11.59 21.60 -8.07
CA ALA A 145 -10.79 22.71 -7.58
C ALA A 145 -9.29 22.65 -7.95
N GLY A 146 -8.84 21.59 -8.65
CA GLY A 146 -7.45 21.39 -9.06
C GLY A 146 -6.48 21.04 -7.92
N LYS A 147 -6.98 20.76 -6.72
CA LYS A 147 -6.17 20.35 -5.55
C LYS A 147 -5.73 18.90 -5.59
N VAL A 148 -6.49 18.06 -6.30
CA VAL A 148 -6.29 16.63 -6.43
C VAL A 148 -6.44 16.26 -7.90
N ARG A 149 -5.62 15.33 -8.41
CA ARG A 149 -5.73 14.87 -9.80
C ARG A 149 -6.65 13.66 -9.94
N ALA A 150 -6.63 12.76 -8.96
CA ALA A 150 -7.39 11.51 -9.01
C ALA A 150 -7.83 11.05 -7.62
N LEU A 151 -8.90 10.26 -7.59
CA LEU A 151 -9.45 9.71 -6.36
C LEU A 151 -9.17 8.20 -6.25
N GLY A 152 -8.93 7.76 -5.01
CA GLY A 152 -8.75 6.36 -4.66
C GLY A 152 -9.49 5.97 -3.39
N LEU A 153 -9.61 4.67 -3.16
CA LEU A 153 -10.16 4.11 -1.94
C LEU A 153 -9.19 3.13 -1.32
N CYS A 154 -8.93 3.25 -0.02
CA CYS A 154 -8.12 2.31 0.72
C CYS A 154 -9.00 1.22 1.34
N ALA A 155 -8.74 -0.03 0.97
CA ALA A 155 -9.40 -1.23 1.46
C ALA A 155 -8.49 -2.07 2.38
N VAL A 156 -7.37 -1.51 2.81
CA VAL A 156 -6.47 -2.18 3.76
C VAL A 156 -7.16 -2.33 5.11
N GLY A 157 -7.15 -3.56 5.65
CA GLY A 157 -7.86 -3.89 6.88
C GLY A 157 -9.38 -4.02 6.71
N ALA A 158 -9.87 -4.22 5.47
CA ALA A 158 -11.23 -4.66 5.25
C ALA A 158 -11.37 -6.09 5.81
N HIS A 159 -12.07 -6.21 6.93
CA HIS A 159 -12.35 -7.49 7.56
C HIS A 159 -13.74 -7.94 7.17
N VAL A 160 -13.85 -9.16 6.66
CA VAL A 160 -15.14 -9.84 6.48
C VAL A 160 -15.25 -10.90 7.55
N SER A 161 -16.37 -10.87 8.27
CA SER A 161 -16.71 -11.98 9.14
C SER A 161 -16.86 -13.26 8.30
N ARG A 162 -16.01 -14.25 8.50
CA ARG A 162 -16.09 -15.57 7.83
C ARG A 162 -17.43 -16.29 8.04
N ARG A 163 -18.25 -15.79 8.97
CA ARG A 163 -19.59 -16.33 9.23
C ARG A 163 -20.61 -16.12 8.10
N THR A 164 -20.36 -15.19 7.17
CA THR A 164 -21.34 -14.83 6.12
C THR A 164 -21.10 -15.53 4.78
N GLY A 165 -19.99 -16.27 4.62
CA GLY A 165 -19.60 -16.86 3.34
C GLY A 165 -19.24 -15.83 2.25
N ALA A 166 -19.20 -14.54 2.58
CA ALA A 166 -18.80 -13.49 1.67
C ALA A 166 -17.29 -13.49 1.43
N ARG A 167 -16.84 -13.10 0.23
CA ARG A 167 -15.43 -12.89 -0.06
C ARG A 167 -14.94 -11.63 0.65
N LEU A 168 -13.64 -11.59 0.94
CA LEU A 168 -13.01 -10.52 1.71
C LEU A 168 -13.36 -9.10 1.18
N HIS A 169 -13.42 -8.93 -0.13
CA HIS A 169 -13.61 -7.61 -0.77
C HIS A 169 -15.03 -7.34 -1.28
N ASP A 170 -16.01 -8.19 -1.01
CA ASP A 170 -17.40 -7.97 -1.47
C ASP A 170 -17.99 -6.65 -0.91
N GLY A 171 -17.67 -6.31 0.32
CA GLY A 171 -18.06 -5.04 0.94
C GLY A 171 -17.40 -3.84 0.26
N THR A 172 -16.12 -3.96 -0.02
CA THR A 172 -15.34 -2.94 -0.74
C THR A 172 -15.89 -2.72 -2.15
N ILE A 173 -16.18 -3.79 -2.88
CA ILE A 173 -16.73 -3.71 -4.24
C ILE A 173 -18.07 -2.97 -4.25
N ARG A 174 -18.97 -3.28 -3.31
CA ARG A 174 -20.24 -2.54 -3.17
C ARG A 174 -20.02 -1.04 -2.92
N GLN A 175 -19.03 -0.67 -2.11
CA GLN A 175 -18.70 0.75 -1.91
C GLN A 175 -18.15 1.37 -3.20
N LEU A 176 -17.24 0.68 -3.88
CA LEU A 176 -16.65 1.12 -5.14
C LEU A 176 -17.70 1.34 -6.22
N GLU A 177 -18.68 0.46 -6.34
CA GLU A 177 -19.80 0.60 -7.28
C GLU A 177 -20.65 1.83 -7.00
N ARG A 178 -20.88 2.14 -5.73
CA ARG A 178 -21.62 3.36 -5.32
C ARG A 178 -20.84 4.63 -5.64
N VAL A 179 -19.58 4.72 -5.22
CA VAL A 179 -18.76 5.92 -5.43
C VAL A 179 -18.42 6.15 -6.90
N GLN A 180 -18.30 5.10 -7.71
CA GLN A 180 -18.05 5.17 -9.15
C GLN A 180 -19.21 5.89 -9.90
N GLN A 181 -20.43 5.88 -9.36
CA GLN A 181 -21.56 6.63 -9.92
C GLN A 181 -21.47 8.13 -9.66
N VAL A 182 -20.70 8.54 -8.66
CA VAL A 182 -20.52 9.96 -8.30
C VAL A 182 -19.33 10.56 -9.04
N PHE A 183 -18.18 9.88 -8.97
CA PHE A 183 -16.95 10.31 -9.64
C PHE A 183 -16.03 9.10 -9.87
N PRO A 184 -15.27 9.04 -10.98
CA PRO A 184 -14.43 7.89 -11.30
C PRO A 184 -13.41 7.54 -10.21
N VAL A 185 -13.32 6.25 -9.88
CA VAL A 185 -12.26 5.68 -9.06
C VAL A 185 -11.04 5.43 -9.95
N SER A 186 -9.89 5.96 -9.57
CA SER A 186 -8.63 5.75 -10.31
C SER A 186 -7.78 4.63 -9.74
N ALA A 187 -7.82 4.42 -8.42
CA ALA A 187 -7.08 3.35 -7.77
C ALA A 187 -7.80 2.83 -6.52
N VAL A 188 -7.53 1.56 -6.21
CA VAL A 188 -7.88 0.94 -4.92
C VAL A 188 -6.59 0.43 -4.30
N GLU A 189 -6.37 0.74 -3.02
CA GLU A 189 -5.26 0.18 -2.27
C GLU A 189 -5.78 -0.96 -1.38
N ALA A 190 -5.22 -2.16 -1.55
CA ALA A 190 -5.61 -3.35 -0.80
C ALA A 190 -4.40 -4.23 -0.53
N GLU A 191 -4.49 -5.08 0.50
CA GLU A 191 -3.47 -6.09 0.76
C GLU A 191 -3.40 -7.06 -0.41
N LEU A 192 -2.20 -7.23 -0.96
CA LEU A 192 -1.91 -8.26 -1.96
C LEU A 192 -0.45 -8.68 -1.86
N SER A 193 -0.23 -9.94 -1.59
CA SER A 193 1.08 -10.58 -1.53
C SER A 193 0.96 -12.07 -1.80
N VAL A 194 2.09 -12.75 -2.00
CA VAL A 194 2.13 -14.23 -2.02
C VAL A 194 1.52 -14.83 -0.74
N TRP A 195 1.57 -14.09 0.35
CA TRP A 195 1.02 -14.50 1.65
C TRP A 195 -0.48 -14.21 1.80
N SER A 196 -0.98 -13.17 1.15
CA SER A 196 -2.39 -12.73 1.21
C SER A 196 -2.89 -12.45 -0.21
N PRO A 197 -3.30 -13.47 -0.97
CA PRO A 197 -3.70 -13.35 -2.36
C PRO A 197 -5.18 -13.05 -2.56
N GLU A 198 -5.97 -12.85 -1.49
CA GLU A 198 -7.43 -12.80 -1.52
C GLU A 198 -8.00 -11.71 -2.45
N ALA A 199 -7.24 -10.62 -2.67
CA ALA A 199 -7.64 -9.58 -3.62
C ALA A 199 -7.78 -10.10 -5.07
N LEU A 200 -7.12 -11.22 -5.41
CA LEU A 200 -7.21 -11.84 -6.73
C LEU A 200 -8.59 -12.47 -7.00
N GLU A 201 -9.34 -12.81 -5.96
CA GLU A 201 -10.60 -13.54 -6.11
C GLU A 201 -11.74 -12.68 -6.67
N SER A 202 -11.79 -11.41 -6.31
CA SER A 202 -12.89 -10.52 -6.70
C SER A 202 -12.46 -9.08 -6.98
N LEU A 203 -11.56 -8.52 -6.14
CA LEU A 203 -11.21 -7.11 -6.25
C LEU A 203 -10.38 -6.80 -7.51
N LEU A 204 -9.35 -7.58 -7.80
CA LEU A 204 -8.54 -7.38 -9.00
C LEU A 204 -9.35 -7.58 -10.30
N PRO A 205 -10.20 -8.61 -10.46
CA PRO A 205 -11.11 -8.72 -11.60
C PRO A 205 -12.02 -7.48 -11.75
N TRP A 206 -12.56 -6.97 -10.65
CA TRP A 206 -13.36 -5.75 -10.66
C TRP A 206 -12.57 -4.52 -11.16
N CYS A 207 -11.36 -4.35 -10.65
CA CYS A 207 -10.44 -3.27 -11.03
C CYS A 207 -10.07 -3.36 -12.52
N THR A 208 -9.66 -4.55 -12.97
CA THR A 208 -9.25 -4.79 -14.37
C THR A 208 -10.38 -4.47 -15.37
N ALA A 209 -11.61 -4.91 -15.07
CA ALA A 209 -12.76 -4.66 -15.91
C ALA A 209 -13.11 -3.17 -16.07
N ARG A 210 -12.59 -2.30 -15.20
CA ARG A 210 -12.89 -0.86 -15.17
C ARG A 210 -11.67 0.04 -15.37
N GLY A 211 -10.50 -0.53 -15.64
CA GLY A 211 -9.26 0.23 -15.78
C GLY A 211 -8.80 0.92 -14.48
N VAL A 212 -9.24 0.40 -13.32
CA VAL A 212 -8.87 0.91 -11.99
C VAL A 212 -7.54 0.29 -11.58
N GLY A 213 -6.60 1.09 -11.08
CA GLY A 213 -5.33 0.59 -10.56
C GLY A 213 -5.51 -0.12 -9.21
N LEU A 214 -4.75 -1.20 -8.99
CA LEU A 214 -4.62 -1.85 -7.69
C LEU A 214 -3.25 -1.54 -7.09
N LEU A 215 -3.23 -0.72 -6.03
CA LEU A 215 -2.05 -0.49 -5.23
C LEU A 215 -1.94 -1.62 -4.20
N ALA A 216 -0.97 -2.50 -4.40
CA ALA A 216 -0.78 -3.65 -3.53
C ALA A 216 -0.05 -3.24 -2.25
N ALA A 217 -0.81 -3.08 -1.17
CA ALA A 217 -0.27 -2.83 0.17
C ALA A 217 0.32 -4.11 0.77
N MET A 218 1.28 -3.94 1.68
CA MET A 218 1.96 -5.04 2.38
C MET A 218 2.47 -6.17 1.47
N PRO A 219 3.04 -5.87 0.27
CA PRO A 219 3.39 -6.88 -0.72
C PRO A 219 4.50 -7.83 -0.24
N LEU A 220 5.20 -7.47 0.84
CA LEU A 220 6.23 -8.28 1.49
C LEU A 220 5.76 -8.92 2.81
N GLY A 221 4.44 -8.99 3.07
CA GLY A 221 3.88 -9.61 4.26
C GLY A 221 4.48 -9.04 5.56
N ASN A 222 4.48 -7.71 5.71
CA ASN A 222 5.11 -7.00 6.84
C ASN A 222 6.59 -7.37 7.07
N GLY A 223 7.31 -7.68 6.00
CA GLY A 223 8.72 -8.05 6.00
C GLY A 223 9.00 -9.56 6.09
N TYR A 224 8.00 -10.40 6.27
CA TYR A 224 8.21 -11.86 6.37
C TYR A 224 8.71 -12.47 5.07
N LEU A 225 8.17 -12.05 3.93
CA LEU A 225 8.54 -12.56 2.60
C LEU A 225 9.92 -12.12 2.13
N THR A 226 10.62 -11.25 2.89
CA THR A 226 12.04 -10.93 2.62
C THR A 226 12.98 -12.09 2.96
N GLY A 227 12.52 -13.04 3.78
CA GLY A 227 13.34 -14.15 4.27
C GLY A 227 14.37 -13.75 5.34
N THR A 228 14.32 -12.51 5.85
CA THR A 228 15.25 -12.02 6.90
C THR A 228 14.74 -12.25 8.31
N LEU A 229 13.43 -12.52 8.46
CA LEU A 229 12.83 -12.79 9.76
C LEU A 229 12.90 -14.29 10.08
N THR A 230 13.26 -14.61 11.32
CA THR A 230 13.40 -16.00 11.79
C THR A 230 12.32 -16.32 12.84
N PRO A 231 11.77 -17.57 12.85
CA PRO A 231 10.83 -17.99 13.88
C PRO A 231 11.42 -17.79 15.29
N GLY A 232 10.62 -17.20 16.17
CA GLY A 232 11.02 -16.96 17.55
C GLY A 232 11.85 -15.69 17.78
N GLN A 233 12.25 -14.95 16.74
CA GLN A 233 12.80 -13.62 16.98
C GLN A 233 11.76 -12.72 17.64
N GLY A 234 12.17 -11.93 18.60
CA GLY A 234 11.32 -10.95 19.25
C GLY A 234 11.14 -9.67 18.42
N PHE A 235 10.08 -8.95 18.71
CA PHE A 235 9.83 -7.61 18.22
C PHE A 235 9.75 -6.63 19.39
N GLU A 236 10.08 -5.37 19.16
CA GLU A 236 9.92 -4.32 20.20
C GLU A 236 8.42 -4.20 20.57
N PRO A 237 8.09 -3.83 21.82
CA PRO A 237 6.69 -3.79 22.29
C PRO A 237 5.78 -2.85 21.50
N ASP A 238 6.33 -1.81 20.89
CA ASP A 238 5.64 -0.84 20.04
C ASP A 238 5.55 -1.28 18.57
N ASP A 239 6.19 -2.38 18.20
CA ASP A 239 6.07 -2.97 16.86
C ASP A 239 4.75 -3.77 16.77
N PRO A 240 3.85 -3.45 15.83
CA PRO A 240 2.57 -4.17 15.72
C PRO A 240 2.75 -5.66 15.46
N ARG A 241 3.87 -6.10 14.90
CA ARG A 241 4.17 -7.52 14.68
C ARG A 241 4.28 -8.30 16.00
N ALA A 242 4.65 -7.64 17.11
CA ALA A 242 4.69 -8.25 18.44
C ALA A 242 3.33 -8.84 18.88
N ARG A 243 2.23 -8.31 18.34
CA ARG A 243 0.86 -8.70 18.68
C ARG A 243 0.12 -9.38 17.52
N HIS A 244 0.74 -9.43 16.34
CA HIS A 244 0.10 -9.99 15.15
C HIS A 244 0.20 -11.52 15.15
N PRO A 245 -0.92 -12.27 15.01
CA PRO A 245 -0.94 -13.72 15.05
C PRO A 245 0.07 -14.41 14.13
N ARG A 246 0.28 -13.89 12.93
CA ARG A 246 1.25 -14.44 11.95
C ARG A 246 2.71 -14.41 12.42
N PHE A 247 3.04 -13.58 13.41
CA PHE A 247 4.41 -13.39 13.90
C PHE A 247 4.70 -14.10 15.21
N THR A 248 3.83 -14.99 15.68
CA THR A 248 4.18 -15.94 16.74
C THR A 248 5.24 -16.91 16.23
N ALA A 249 6.07 -17.45 17.13
CA ALA A 249 7.12 -18.39 16.74
C ALA A 249 6.54 -19.61 15.99
N GLU A 250 5.39 -20.10 16.43
CA GLU A 250 4.67 -21.23 15.82
C GLU A 250 4.21 -20.89 14.39
N MET A 251 3.53 -19.76 14.23
CA MET A 251 3.01 -19.37 12.90
C MET A 251 4.14 -19.00 11.93
N MET A 252 5.19 -18.35 12.39
CA MET A 252 6.38 -18.11 11.58
C MET A 252 7.03 -19.43 11.15
N ALA A 253 7.16 -20.42 12.04
CA ALA A 253 7.69 -21.73 11.67
C ALA A 253 6.78 -22.45 10.65
N ALA A 254 5.47 -22.41 10.85
CA ALA A 254 4.49 -23.02 9.94
C ALA A 254 4.50 -22.38 8.54
N ASN A 255 4.89 -21.11 8.43
CA ASN A 255 4.95 -20.36 7.17
C ASN A 255 6.34 -20.39 6.49
N GLN A 256 7.36 -21.01 7.10
CA GLN A 256 8.69 -21.13 6.49
C GLN A 256 8.70 -21.75 5.08
N PRO A 257 7.85 -22.74 4.74
CA PRO A 257 7.80 -23.28 3.38
C PRO A 257 7.55 -22.21 2.31
N VAL A 258 6.75 -21.17 2.60
CA VAL A 258 6.51 -20.05 1.66
C VAL A 258 7.81 -19.30 1.38
N VAL A 259 8.53 -18.91 2.44
CA VAL A 259 9.81 -18.20 2.32
C VAL A 259 10.88 -19.07 1.63
N SER A 260 10.91 -20.36 1.96
CA SER A 260 11.85 -21.30 1.33
C SER A 260 11.58 -21.48 -0.16
N GLY A 261 10.30 -21.50 -0.57
CA GLY A 261 9.90 -21.50 -1.98
C GLY A 261 10.42 -20.26 -2.71
N LEU A 262 10.12 -19.07 -2.16
CA LEU A 262 10.61 -17.82 -2.74
C LEU A 262 12.15 -17.76 -2.83
N ARG A 263 12.85 -18.30 -1.84
CA ARG A 263 14.33 -18.36 -1.85
C ARG A 263 14.86 -19.24 -2.97
N ARG A 264 14.28 -20.42 -3.19
CA ARG A 264 14.69 -21.32 -4.30
C ARG A 264 14.52 -20.65 -5.67
N ILE A 265 13.39 -19.93 -5.85
CA ILE A 265 13.17 -19.16 -7.07
C ILE A 265 14.22 -18.04 -7.19
N ALA A 266 14.42 -17.27 -6.13
CA ALA A 266 15.39 -16.18 -6.10
C ALA A 266 16.82 -16.63 -6.49
N GLU A 267 17.24 -17.79 -6.03
CA GLU A 267 18.55 -18.38 -6.34
C GLU A 267 18.74 -18.60 -7.86
N ARG A 268 17.69 -19.00 -8.59
CA ARG A 268 17.75 -19.17 -10.05
C ARG A 268 18.06 -17.88 -10.83
N TYR A 269 17.63 -16.75 -10.26
CA TYR A 269 17.77 -15.43 -10.88
C TYR A 269 18.88 -14.56 -10.27
N GLY A 270 19.62 -15.06 -9.27
CA GLY A 270 20.55 -14.22 -8.51
C GLY A 270 19.86 -13.04 -7.81
N ALA A 271 18.57 -13.21 -7.46
CA ALA A 271 17.71 -12.20 -6.85
C ALA A 271 17.48 -12.48 -5.36
N THR A 272 16.71 -11.63 -4.70
CA THR A 272 16.28 -11.84 -3.31
C THR A 272 14.84 -12.37 -3.24
N PRO A 273 14.44 -13.06 -2.16
CA PRO A 273 13.05 -13.45 -1.95
C PRO A 273 12.07 -12.27 -2.01
N ALA A 274 12.49 -11.09 -1.53
CA ALA A 274 11.70 -9.86 -1.63
C ALA A 274 11.45 -9.47 -3.08
N GLN A 275 12.45 -9.52 -3.94
CA GLN A 275 12.31 -9.23 -5.37
C GLN A 275 11.38 -10.23 -6.05
N VAL A 276 11.49 -11.52 -5.75
CA VAL A 276 10.57 -12.54 -6.28
C VAL A 276 9.12 -12.28 -5.83
N ALA A 277 8.91 -11.98 -4.55
CA ALA A 277 7.57 -11.66 -4.04
C ALA A 277 6.95 -10.42 -4.72
N LEU A 278 7.75 -9.38 -4.96
CA LEU A 278 7.31 -8.17 -5.66
C LEU A 278 7.08 -8.42 -7.16
N ALA A 279 7.96 -9.18 -7.81
CA ALA A 279 7.80 -9.58 -9.21
C ALA A 279 6.52 -10.40 -9.41
N TRP A 280 6.19 -11.30 -8.46
CA TRP A 280 4.92 -12.02 -8.48
C TRP A 280 3.72 -11.06 -8.43
N VAL A 281 3.75 -10.03 -7.56
CA VAL A 281 2.68 -9.01 -7.52
C VAL A 281 2.59 -8.27 -8.86
N LEU A 282 3.71 -7.93 -9.47
CA LEU A 282 3.76 -7.26 -10.77
C LEU A 282 3.16 -8.12 -11.91
N ARG A 283 3.28 -9.44 -11.82
CA ARG A 283 2.71 -10.40 -12.80
C ARG A 283 1.18 -10.54 -12.69
N GLN A 284 0.53 -10.01 -11.65
CA GLN A 284 -0.91 -10.07 -11.51
C GLN A 284 -1.67 -9.16 -12.49
N GLY A 285 -1.01 -8.19 -13.10
CA GLY A 285 -1.60 -7.36 -14.16
C GLY A 285 -0.88 -6.02 -14.36
N PRO A 286 -1.09 -5.37 -15.52
CA PRO A 286 -0.43 -4.12 -15.86
C PRO A 286 -0.90 -2.93 -14.99
N HIS A 287 -2.03 -3.06 -14.31
CA HIS A 287 -2.59 -2.04 -13.42
C HIS A 287 -2.31 -2.31 -11.94
N VAL A 288 -1.50 -3.34 -11.62
CA VAL A 288 -1.14 -3.69 -10.25
C VAL A 288 0.23 -3.09 -9.92
N VAL A 289 0.30 -2.30 -8.86
CA VAL A 289 1.52 -1.61 -8.42
C VAL A 289 1.82 -1.99 -6.98
N PRO A 290 2.85 -2.79 -6.68
CA PRO A 290 3.27 -3.05 -5.31
C PRO A 290 3.81 -1.78 -4.65
N VAL A 291 3.41 -1.56 -3.38
CA VAL A 291 3.82 -0.41 -2.57
C VAL A 291 4.54 -0.90 -1.31
N PRO A 292 5.73 -1.50 -1.45
CA PRO A 292 6.50 -1.99 -0.31
C PRO A 292 6.93 -0.84 0.60
N GLY A 293 6.72 -1.00 1.90
CA GLY A 293 7.25 -0.09 2.90
C GLY A 293 8.76 -0.23 3.05
N ALA A 294 9.50 0.88 3.00
CA ALA A 294 10.92 0.86 3.27
C ALA A 294 11.37 2.08 4.08
N LYS A 295 12.38 1.89 4.92
CA LYS A 295 12.99 2.95 5.76
C LYS A 295 14.52 3.00 5.63
N ARG A 296 15.08 2.30 4.63
CA ARG A 296 16.52 2.29 4.32
C ARG A 296 16.72 2.35 2.81
N GLU A 297 17.72 3.10 2.38
CA GLU A 297 18.09 3.32 0.99
C GLU A 297 18.30 1.99 0.23
N GLN A 298 19.08 1.06 0.81
CA GLN A 298 19.35 -0.26 0.22
C GLN A 298 18.08 -1.08 -0.06
N TRP A 299 17.08 -1.02 0.83
CA TRP A 299 15.82 -1.77 0.63
C TRP A 299 14.97 -1.20 -0.50
N VAL A 300 15.02 0.12 -0.69
CA VAL A 300 14.32 0.75 -1.80
C VAL A 300 14.94 0.35 -3.13
N VAL A 301 16.27 0.35 -3.22
CA VAL A 301 16.99 -0.05 -4.44
C VAL A 301 16.75 -1.53 -4.74
N GLU A 302 16.78 -2.39 -3.72
CA GLU A 302 16.44 -3.81 -3.84
C GLU A 302 15.02 -4.01 -4.36
N ASN A 303 14.03 -3.36 -3.73
CA ASN A 303 12.62 -3.45 -4.12
C ASN A 303 12.39 -2.95 -5.56
N ALA A 304 13.06 -1.87 -5.95
CA ALA A 304 12.98 -1.31 -7.30
C ALA A 304 13.50 -2.30 -8.36
N GLY A 305 14.50 -3.10 -8.02
CA GLY A 305 15.04 -4.15 -8.89
C GLY A 305 14.04 -5.24 -9.27
N ALA A 306 12.99 -5.44 -8.47
CA ALA A 306 11.92 -6.40 -8.79
C ALA A 306 11.22 -6.12 -10.14
N ALA A 307 11.22 -4.86 -10.58
CA ALA A 307 10.65 -4.48 -11.87
C ALA A 307 11.43 -5.00 -13.10
N GLN A 308 12.62 -5.55 -12.88
CA GLN A 308 13.47 -6.14 -13.93
C GLN A 308 13.46 -7.68 -13.88
N LEU A 309 12.80 -8.27 -12.88
CA LEU A 309 12.74 -9.71 -12.69
C LEU A 309 11.54 -10.29 -13.43
N GLU A 310 11.79 -11.04 -14.46
CA GLU A 310 10.78 -11.72 -15.27
C GLU A 310 10.63 -13.16 -14.78
N LEU A 311 9.59 -13.41 -13.97
CA LEU A 311 9.21 -14.76 -13.56
C LEU A 311 8.52 -15.48 -14.71
N ASP A 312 8.92 -16.70 -15.00
CA ASP A 312 8.27 -17.54 -16.00
C ASP A 312 7.01 -18.24 -15.44
N ASP A 313 6.29 -18.96 -16.31
CA ASP A 313 5.06 -19.65 -15.90
C ASP A 313 5.33 -20.82 -14.95
N ALA A 314 6.51 -21.43 -14.99
CA ALA A 314 6.91 -22.48 -14.06
C ALA A 314 7.15 -21.91 -12.65
N ASP A 315 7.76 -20.73 -12.55
CA ASP A 315 7.93 -20.01 -11.28
C ASP A 315 6.57 -19.62 -10.68
N LEU A 316 5.66 -19.12 -11.52
CA LEU A 316 4.31 -18.74 -11.09
C LEU A 316 3.52 -19.97 -10.60
N ALA A 317 3.66 -21.11 -11.29
CA ALA A 317 3.06 -22.38 -10.86
C ALA A 317 3.67 -22.89 -9.55
N GLU A 318 5.00 -22.79 -9.36
CA GLU A 318 5.67 -23.13 -8.11
C GLU A 318 5.14 -22.26 -6.96
N ILE A 319 5.00 -20.94 -7.15
CA ILE A 319 4.46 -20.03 -6.15
C ILE A 319 3.00 -20.37 -5.83
N ALA A 320 2.18 -20.67 -6.84
CA ALA A 320 0.79 -21.05 -6.65
C ALA A 320 0.63 -22.38 -5.88
N GLY A 321 1.62 -23.27 -5.98
CA GLY A 321 1.68 -24.55 -5.23
C GLY A 321 2.19 -24.41 -3.79
N LEU A 322 2.63 -23.22 -3.36
CA LEU A 322 3.07 -23.02 -1.98
C LEU A 322 1.89 -23.13 -1.00
N PRO A 323 2.12 -23.58 0.24
CA PRO A 323 1.06 -23.70 1.23
C PRO A 323 0.47 -22.31 1.53
N ARG A 324 -0.85 -22.27 1.75
CA ARG A 324 -1.52 -21.05 2.20
C ARG A 324 -0.94 -20.59 3.55
N ALA A 325 -0.74 -19.30 3.68
CA ALA A 325 -0.24 -18.70 4.92
C ALA A 325 -1.20 -18.99 6.10
N ARG A 326 -0.62 -19.33 7.24
CA ARG A 326 -1.32 -19.56 8.49
C ARG A 326 -1.26 -18.34 9.39
N GLY A 327 -2.26 -18.20 10.26
CA GLY A 327 -2.41 -17.06 11.15
C GLY A 327 -3.00 -15.85 10.42
N SER A 328 -4.12 -15.38 10.88
CA SER A 328 -4.75 -14.17 10.40
C SER A 328 -5.23 -13.32 11.58
N TRP A 329 -5.68 -12.11 11.35
CA TRP A 329 -6.30 -11.28 12.37
C TRP A 329 -7.71 -11.74 12.77
N ASP A 330 -8.26 -12.76 12.11
CA ASP A 330 -9.63 -13.27 12.29
C ASP A 330 -9.73 -14.29 13.43
#